data_6f9772078b67132899fa2939691c7b34
#
_entry.id   6f9772078b67132899fa2939691c7b34
#
_cell.length_a   1.000
_cell.length_b   1.000
_cell.length_c   1.000
_cell.angle_alpha   90.00
_cell.angle_beta   90.00
_cell.angle_gamma   90.00
#
_symmetry.space_group_name_H-M   'P 1'
#
loop_
_entity.id
_entity.type
_entity.pdbx_description
1 polymer ?
#
loop_
_entity_poly.entity_id
_entity_poly.type
_entity_poly.pdbx_seq_one_letter_code
_entity_poly.pdbx_strand_id
1 'polypeptide(L)'
;MKVLSLFDGISCGRLALERSGITVDRYVAYEIEPNAIKVSKANWDDIEHYGDVTVADFSQYKGFDVIIGGFPCQDLSINKKDREGLEGKRSGLFWHLVRAIKEVNPKYFLVENNYKMPKKDQDIIIKTLGVEPILIYSGKVSAQSRYRLYWTNIPNVQQPEDLHIYLKDIVEHSATKEKDLVDITKFNDKIYNNCDRPARIGTIGKGGQGERVYSIEGKSVTLKANGGGRGAKAGLYLIDGKVRKPTPIECERLQTLPDNYTACLSDNERRKVIGNGWTVDVIAHIFSYFPDEYKNMR
;
A
#
# COMPACT_ATOMS: atom_id res chain seq x y z
N MET A 1 5.06 22.71 0.10
CA MET A 1 4.82 21.88 -1.09
C MET A 1 3.33 21.79 -1.39
N LYS A 2 2.92 22.00 -2.65
CA LYS A 2 1.54 21.80 -3.12
C LYS A 2 1.44 20.42 -3.77
N VAL A 3 0.49 19.60 -3.33
CA VAL A 3 0.37 18.17 -3.67
C VAL A 3 -0.98 17.87 -4.30
N LEU A 4 -0.98 17.19 -5.45
CA LEU A 4 -2.16 16.60 -6.05
C LEU A 4 -2.07 15.07 -5.94
N SER A 5 -2.93 14.47 -5.13
CA SER A 5 -3.01 13.02 -4.93
C SER A 5 -4.20 12.44 -5.68
N LEU A 6 -3.93 11.48 -6.56
CA LEU A 6 -4.94 10.77 -7.33
C LEU A 6 -5.06 9.33 -6.82
N PHE A 7 -6.29 8.87 -6.64
CA PHE A 7 -6.57 7.57 -6.00
C PHE A 7 -5.99 7.52 -4.59
N ASP A 8 -6.22 8.58 -3.82
CA ASP A 8 -5.53 8.90 -2.56
C ASP A 8 -5.69 7.81 -1.48
N GLY A 9 -6.78 7.06 -1.54
CA GLY A 9 -7.08 6.04 -0.56
C GLY A 9 -7.25 6.64 0.84
N ILE A 10 -6.50 6.12 1.80
CA ILE A 10 -6.52 6.56 3.19
C ILE A 10 -5.45 7.64 3.49
N SER A 11 -5.02 8.37 2.49
CA SER A 11 -4.02 9.47 2.59
C SER A 11 -2.65 9.03 3.11
N CYS A 12 -2.20 7.83 2.73
CA CYS A 12 -0.85 7.36 3.04
C CYS A 12 0.24 8.32 2.52
N GLY A 13 -0.01 9.00 1.38
CA GLY A 13 0.90 10.01 0.82
C GLY A 13 1.05 11.22 1.73
N ARG A 14 -0.04 11.72 2.32
CA ARG A 14 -0.01 12.84 3.27
C ARG A 14 0.81 12.50 4.52
N LEU A 15 0.59 11.30 5.09
CA LEU A 15 1.36 10.81 6.22
C LEU A 15 2.85 10.62 5.88
N ALA A 16 3.16 10.14 4.67
CA ALA A 16 4.54 9.97 4.23
C ALA A 16 5.28 11.31 4.08
N LEU A 17 4.61 12.36 3.58
CA LEU A 17 5.17 13.72 3.51
C LEU A 17 5.50 14.25 4.91
N GLU A 18 4.60 14.08 5.87
CA GLU A 18 4.84 14.48 7.26
C GLU A 18 6.06 13.76 7.85
N ARG A 19 6.15 12.42 7.69
CA ARG A 19 7.28 11.62 8.16
C ARG A 19 8.62 12.01 7.52
N SER A 20 8.57 12.51 6.29
CA SER A 20 9.75 12.98 5.57
C SER A 20 10.15 14.42 5.94
N GLY A 21 9.42 15.07 6.87
CA GLY A 21 9.66 16.44 7.28
C GLY A 21 9.33 17.47 6.20
N ILE A 22 8.45 17.14 5.26
CA ILE A 22 8.04 18.03 4.17
C ILE A 22 6.85 18.87 4.59
N THR A 23 6.98 20.20 4.49
CA THR A 23 5.86 21.11 4.71
C THR A 23 4.88 21.04 3.56
N VAL A 24 3.62 20.74 3.87
CA VAL A 24 2.52 20.73 2.92
C VAL A 24 1.75 22.03 3.03
N ASP A 25 1.75 22.82 1.96
CA ASP A 25 1.02 24.09 1.89
C ASP A 25 -0.43 23.90 1.41
N ARG A 26 -0.62 22.90 0.57
CA ARG A 26 -1.93 22.53 0.05
C ARG A 26 -1.93 21.07 -0.41
N TYR A 27 -2.92 20.29 0.02
CA TYR A 27 -3.09 18.90 -0.40
C TYR A 27 -4.48 18.68 -0.98
N VAL A 28 -4.53 18.31 -2.25
CA VAL A 28 -5.77 18.00 -2.97
C VAL A 28 -5.83 16.51 -3.26
N ALA A 29 -6.89 15.86 -2.84
CA ALA A 29 -7.09 14.41 -2.95
C ALA A 29 -8.29 14.07 -3.82
N TYR A 30 -8.09 13.20 -4.81
CA TYR A 30 -9.15 12.56 -5.60
C TYR A 30 -9.30 11.12 -5.15
N GLU A 31 -10.47 10.79 -4.59
CA GLU A 31 -10.83 9.45 -4.12
C GLU A 31 -12.35 9.29 -4.17
N ILE A 32 -12.83 8.09 -4.52
CA ILE A 32 -14.27 7.78 -4.63
C ILE A 32 -14.76 6.75 -3.60
N GLU A 33 -13.84 6.03 -2.92
CA GLU A 33 -14.22 5.02 -1.93
C GLU A 33 -14.62 5.70 -0.61
N PRO A 34 -15.90 5.65 -0.19
CA PRO A 34 -16.38 6.41 0.97
C PRO A 34 -15.64 6.09 2.27
N ASN A 35 -15.26 4.81 2.47
CA ASN A 35 -14.53 4.40 3.67
C ASN A 35 -13.08 4.94 3.69
N ALA A 36 -12.44 5.06 2.53
CA ALA A 36 -11.12 5.66 2.43
C ALA A 36 -11.19 7.16 2.77
N ILE A 37 -12.15 7.88 2.18
CA ILE A 37 -12.39 9.30 2.46
C ILE A 37 -12.70 9.53 3.94
N LYS A 38 -13.50 8.64 4.56
CA LYS A 38 -13.82 8.72 5.99
C LYS A 38 -12.58 8.60 6.87
N VAL A 39 -11.65 7.69 6.55
CA VAL A 39 -10.37 7.55 7.26
C VAL A 39 -9.50 8.79 7.05
N SER A 40 -9.39 9.26 5.82
CA SER A 40 -8.62 10.47 5.52
C SER A 40 -9.10 11.67 6.35
N LYS A 41 -10.40 11.95 6.31
CA LYS A 41 -11.03 13.05 7.09
C LYS A 41 -10.94 12.88 8.61
N ALA A 42 -10.80 11.65 9.11
CA ALA A 42 -10.65 11.40 10.53
C ALA A 42 -9.22 11.71 11.04
N ASN A 43 -8.24 11.77 10.15
CA ASN A 43 -6.83 12.00 10.48
C ASN A 43 -6.30 13.36 10.00
N TRP A 44 -6.94 13.97 8.98
CA TRP A 44 -6.44 15.16 8.32
C TRP A 44 -7.58 16.15 8.05
N ASP A 45 -7.46 17.36 8.55
CA ASP A 45 -8.39 18.48 8.32
C ASP A 45 -7.90 19.43 7.22
N ASP A 46 -6.64 19.27 6.78
CA ASP A 46 -5.98 20.08 5.76
C ASP A 46 -6.09 19.51 4.34
N ILE A 47 -6.80 18.40 4.13
CA ILE A 47 -6.99 17.76 2.82
C ILE A 47 -8.26 18.24 2.14
N GLU A 48 -8.12 18.79 0.94
CA GLU A 48 -9.23 19.11 0.05
C GLU A 48 -9.67 17.84 -0.71
N HIS A 49 -10.84 17.31 -0.39
CA HIS A 49 -11.35 16.08 -0.99
C HIS A 49 -12.22 16.36 -2.21
N TYR A 50 -11.86 15.72 -3.32
CA TYR A 50 -12.63 15.66 -4.56
C TYR A 50 -12.96 14.20 -4.91
N GLY A 51 -13.86 13.99 -5.87
CA GLY A 51 -14.38 12.66 -6.21
C GLY A 51 -13.65 11.99 -7.36
N ASP A 52 -14.33 11.90 -8.51
CA ASP A 52 -13.88 11.11 -9.66
C ASP A 52 -12.88 11.86 -10.54
N VAL A 53 -11.71 11.24 -10.74
CA VAL A 53 -10.64 11.76 -11.62
C VAL A 53 -11.08 11.86 -13.11
N THR A 54 -12.11 11.13 -13.51
CA THR A 54 -12.55 11.08 -14.91
C THR A 54 -13.21 12.38 -15.37
N VAL A 55 -13.82 13.11 -14.44
CA VAL A 55 -14.51 14.38 -14.70
C VAL A 55 -13.74 15.60 -14.18
N ALA A 56 -12.54 15.38 -13.61
CA ALA A 56 -11.72 16.44 -13.03
C ALA A 56 -11.16 17.38 -14.11
N ASP A 57 -11.16 18.68 -13.85
CA ASP A 57 -10.35 19.68 -14.54
C ASP A 57 -9.05 19.89 -13.76
N PHE A 58 -7.95 19.33 -14.28
CA PHE A 58 -6.65 19.42 -13.61
C PHE A 58 -5.91 20.73 -13.93
N SER A 59 -6.36 21.50 -14.92
CA SER A 59 -5.72 22.77 -15.31
C SER A 59 -5.70 23.81 -14.18
N GLN A 60 -6.66 23.72 -13.25
CA GLN A 60 -6.75 24.56 -12.05
C GLN A 60 -5.62 24.34 -11.05
N TYR A 61 -4.89 23.23 -11.16
CA TYR A 61 -3.75 22.87 -10.28
C TYR A 61 -2.39 23.19 -10.93
N LYS A 62 -2.34 24.00 -11.97
CA LYS A 62 -1.05 24.49 -12.52
C LYS A 62 -0.21 25.13 -11.42
N GLY A 63 1.08 24.76 -11.37
CA GLY A 63 2.00 25.23 -10.34
C GLY A 63 1.98 24.40 -9.05
N PHE A 64 1.30 23.25 -9.04
CA PHE A 64 1.53 22.25 -7.98
C PHE A 64 2.89 21.59 -8.16
N ASP A 65 3.55 21.31 -7.04
CA ASP A 65 4.93 20.80 -7.03
C ASP A 65 5.00 19.34 -7.40
N VAL A 66 4.03 18.53 -6.93
CA VAL A 66 4.05 17.07 -7.11
C VAL A 66 2.67 16.49 -7.37
N ILE A 67 2.63 15.49 -8.25
CA ILE A 67 1.50 14.56 -8.40
C ILE A 67 1.91 13.21 -7.87
N ILE A 68 1.07 12.63 -7.00
CA ILE A 68 1.24 11.27 -6.49
C ILE A 68 0.01 10.44 -6.79
N GLY A 69 0.17 9.12 -7.01
CA GLY A 69 -0.98 8.25 -7.23
C GLY A 69 -0.65 6.80 -7.46
N GLY A 70 -1.51 5.90 -6.96
CA GLY A 70 -1.50 4.47 -7.23
C GLY A 70 -2.76 4.07 -7.97
N PHE A 71 -2.72 3.99 -9.28
CA PHE A 71 -3.91 3.66 -10.06
C PHE A 71 -4.34 2.20 -9.91
N PRO A 72 -5.66 1.87 -10.02
CA PRO A 72 -6.17 0.51 -9.81
C PRO A 72 -5.49 -0.53 -10.69
N CYS A 73 -5.00 -1.62 -10.09
CA CYS A 73 -4.30 -2.72 -10.77
C CYS A 73 -5.20 -3.92 -11.13
N GLN A 74 -6.52 -3.81 -11.00
CA GLN A 74 -7.43 -4.97 -11.04
C GLN A 74 -7.49 -5.65 -12.42
N ASP A 75 -7.31 -4.91 -13.50
CA ASP A 75 -7.28 -5.44 -14.88
C ASP A 75 -5.87 -5.85 -15.33
N LEU A 76 -4.85 -5.51 -14.52
CA LEU A 76 -3.45 -5.90 -14.71
C LEU A 76 -3.08 -7.18 -13.94
N SER A 77 -3.97 -7.68 -13.06
CA SER A 77 -3.68 -8.80 -12.17
C SER A 77 -3.53 -10.12 -12.92
N ILE A 78 -2.48 -10.90 -12.57
CA ILE A 78 -2.20 -12.24 -13.11
C ILE A 78 -3.36 -13.23 -12.88
N ASN A 79 -4.21 -12.98 -11.90
CA ASN A 79 -5.29 -13.88 -11.51
C ASN A 79 -6.57 -13.72 -12.37
N LYS A 80 -6.62 -12.77 -13.31
CA LYS A 80 -7.75 -12.53 -14.20
C LYS A 80 -7.49 -13.24 -15.55
N LYS A 81 -8.40 -14.11 -16.01
CA LYS A 81 -8.24 -14.86 -17.26
C LYS A 81 -8.28 -13.93 -18.49
N ASP A 82 -9.17 -12.95 -18.49
CA ASP A 82 -9.33 -11.95 -19.57
C ASP A 82 -8.73 -10.62 -19.12
N ARG A 83 -7.44 -10.41 -19.45
CA ARG A 83 -6.70 -9.20 -19.07
C ARG A 83 -6.84 -8.15 -20.16
N GLU A 84 -7.54 -7.08 -19.85
CA GLU A 84 -7.65 -5.91 -20.74
C GLU A 84 -6.42 -4.99 -20.64
N GLY A 85 -5.51 -5.24 -19.66
CA GLY A 85 -4.32 -4.41 -19.46
C GLY A 85 -4.68 -2.96 -19.14
N LEU A 86 -3.91 -2.02 -19.67
CA LEU A 86 -4.19 -0.56 -19.54
C LEU A 86 -5.39 -0.08 -20.36
N GLU A 87 -5.97 -0.92 -21.21
CA GLU A 87 -7.23 -0.63 -21.95
C GLU A 87 -8.47 -0.96 -21.09
N GLY A 88 -8.31 -1.74 -20.03
CA GLY A 88 -9.39 -2.10 -19.13
C GLY A 88 -9.98 -0.90 -18.39
N LYS A 89 -11.29 -0.95 -18.12
CA LYS A 89 -12.06 0.15 -17.51
C LYS A 89 -11.42 0.71 -16.23
N ARG A 90 -10.80 -0.12 -15.40
CA ARG A 90 -10.19 0.31 -14.12
C ARG A 90 -8.71 0.67 -14.28
N SER A 91 -7.93 -0.15 -14.96
CA SER A 91 -6.52 0.14 -15.22
C SER A 91 -6.33 1.28 -16.22
N GLY A 92 -7.34 1.53 -17.07
CA GLY A 92 -7.41 2.70 -17.96
C GLY A 92 -7.45 4.04 -17.22
N LEU A 93 -7.72 4.04 -15.91
CA LEU A 93 -7.59 5.23 -15.05
C LEU A 93 -6.15 5.76 -14.99
N PHE A 94 -5.15 4.94 -15.37
CA PHE A 94 -3.78 5.40 -15.61
C PHE A 94 -3.73 6.59 -16.58
N TRP A 95 -4.56 6.62 -17.64
CA TRP A 95 -4.58 7.72 -18.61
C TRP A 95 -5.08 9.03 -18.03
N HIS A 96 -5.93 8.99 -17.00
CA HIS A 96 -6.34 10.20 -16.26
C HIS A 96 -5.20 10.73 -15.38
N LEU A 97 -4.36 9.86 -14.81
CA LEU A 97 -3.14 10.28 -14.13
C LEU A 97 -2.15 10.92 -15.11
N VAL A 98 -1.96 10.34 -16.31
CA VAL A 98 -1.14 10.94 -17.38
C VAL A 98 -1.69 12.30 -17.82
N ARG A 99 -3.01 12.40 -17.94
CA ARG A 99 -3.69 13.67 -18.24
C ARG A 99 -3.40 14.71 -17.16
N ALA A 100 -3.52 14.34 -15.89
CA ALA A 100 -3.20 15.23 -14.78
C ALA A 100 -1.74 15.71 -14.83
N ILE A 101 -0.78 14.80 -15.05
CA ILE A 101 0.64 15.19 -15.19
C ILE A 101 0.84 16.18 -16.34
N LYS A 102 0.18 15.99 -17.49
CA LYS A 102 0.27 16.91 -18.64
C LYS A 102 -0.38 18.26 -18.39
N GLU A 103 -1.57 18.30 -17.77
CA GLU A 103 -2.33 19.54 -17.54
C GLU A 103 -1.73 20.38 -16.42
N VAL A 104 -1.27 19.75 -15.33
CA VAL A 104 -0.65 20.41 -14.16
C VAL A 104 0.78 20.80 -14.44
N ASN A 105 1.53 19.96 -15.19
CA ASN A 105 2.97 20.06 -15.42
C ASN A 105 3.78 20.23 -14.12
N PRO A 106 3.66 19.26 -13.17
CA PRO A 106 4.32 19.36 -11.88
C PRO A 106 5.84 19.18 -12.01
N LYS A 107 6.60 19.69 -11.04
CA LYS A 107 8.04 19.47 -10.98
C LYS A 107 8.38 17.99 -10.72
N TYR A 108 7.57 17.32 -9.91
CA TYR A 108 7.78 15.91 -9.55
C TYR A 108 6.49 15.09 -9.71
N PHE A 109 6.67 13.78 -9.88
CA PHE A 109 5.58 12.82 -9.76
C PHE A 109 6.04 11.52 -9.11
N LEU A 110 5.10 10.80 -8.51
CA LEU A 110 5.26 9.43 -8.00
C LEU A 110 4.04 8.61 -8.40
N VAL A 111 4.27 7.57 -9.19
CA VAL A 111 3.23 6.61 -9.64
C VAL A 111 3.56 5.24 -9.11
N GLU A 112 2.60 4.57 -8.46
CA GLU A 112 2.79 3.22 -7.90
C GLU A 112 1.89 2.19 -8.58
N ASN A 113 2.38 0.97 -8.72
CA ASN A 113 1.55 -0.17 -9.05
C ASN A 113 2.19 -1.51 -8.65
N ASN A 114 1.42 -2.61 -8.84
CA ASN A 114 1.85 -3.97 -8.53
C ASN A 114 2.98 -4.43 -9.46
N TYR A 115 4.05 -5.01 -8.90
CA TYR A 115 5.20 -5.52 -9.67
C TYR A 115 4.85 -6.68 -10.62
N LYS A 116 3.74 -7.41 -10.38
CA LYS A 116 3.31 -8.55 -11.21
C LYS A 116 2.49 -8.15 -12.43
N MET A 117 2.45 -6.87 -12.80
CA MET A 117 1.79 -6.47 -14.05
C MET A 117 2.54 -7.03 -15.27
N PRO A 118 1.85 -7.28 -16.42
CA PRO A 118 2.50 -7.71 -17.64
C PRO A 118 3.59 -6.76 -18.11
N LYS A 119 4.68 -7.30 -18.68
CA LYS A 119 5.81 -6.49 -19.16
C LYS A 119 5.38 -5.47 -20.23
N LYS A 120 4.46 -5.85 -21.13
CA LYS A 120 3.90 -4.95 -22.14
C LYS A 120 3.28 -3.68 -21.53
N ASP A 121 2.57 -3.83 -20.39
CA ASP A 121 1.92 -2.70 -19.71
C ASP A 121 2.97 -1.84 -18.98
N GLN A 122 4.02 -2.46 -18.41
CA GLN A 122 5.16 -1.73 -17.86
C GLN A 122 5.85 -0.89 -18.94
N ASP A 123 6.09 -1.46 -20.12
CA ASP A 123 6.75 -0.78 -21.24
C ASP A 123 5.93 0.44 -21.73
N ILE A 124 4.60 0.32 -21.74
CA ILE A 124 3.71 1.44 -22.05
C ILE A 124 3.86 2.56 -21.00
N ILE A 125 3.87 2.20 -19.70
CA ILE A 125 4.04 3.18 -18.62
C ILE A 125 5.38 3.86 -18.72
N ILE A 126 6.47 3.10 -18.91
CA ILE A 126 7.84 3.62 -19.09
C ILE A 126 7.89 4.62 -20.24
N LYS A 127 7.39 4.22 -21.42
CA LYS A 127 7.35 5.09 -22.60
C LYS A 127 6.54 6.36 -22.37
N THR A 128 5.45 6.26 -21.60
CA THR A 128 4.53 7.39 -21.36
C THR A 128 5.07 8.37 -20.34
N LEU A 129 5.66 7.87 -19.24
CA LEU A 129 6.19 8.69 -18.15
C LEU A 129 7.67 9.10 -18.37
N GLY A 130 8.37 8.41 -19.27
CA GLY A 130 9.78 8.70 -19.59
C GLY A 130 10.77 8.28 -18.50
N VAL A 131 10.37 7.42 -17.57
CA VAL A 131 11.23 6.94 -16.47
C VAL A 131 11.08 5.43 -16.27
N GLU A 132 12.17 4.76 -15.89
CA GLU A 132 12.16 3.36 -15.48
C GLU A 132 11.59 3.20 -14.06
N PRO A 133 10.88 2.10 -13.77
CA PRO A 133 10.38 1.85 -12.44
C PRO A 133 11.45 1.39 -11.47
N ILE A 134 11.34 1.84 -10.24
CA ILE A 134 12.12 1.32 -9.12
C ILE A 134 11.30 0.23 -8.44
N LEU A 135 11.80 -1.00 -8.41
CA LEU A 135 11.19 -2.09 -7.66
C LEU A 135 11.63 -1.98 -6.19
N ILE A 136 10.69 -1.73 -5.28
CA ILE A 136 10.98 -1.69 -3.85
C ILE A 136 10.25 -2.82 -3.12
N TYR A 137 10.97 -3.48 -2.22
CA TYR A 137 10.46 -4.49 -1.32
C TYR A 137 10.15 -3.87 0.03
N SER A 138 8.86 -3.75 0.38
CA SER A 138 8.42 -3.16 1.66
C SER A 138 8.92 -3.92 2.89
N GLY A 139 9.28 -5.21 2.74
CA GLY A 139 9.86 -6.01 3.83
C GLY A 139 11.17 -5.47 4.39
N LYS A 140 11.82 -4.52 3.72
CA LYS A 140 12.99 -3.83 4.26
C LYS A 140 12.64 -2.85 5.39
N VAL A 141 11.47 -2.23 5.31
CA VAL A 141 11.00 -1.21 6.29
C VAL A 141 9.76 -1.63 7.08
N SER A 142 9.27 -2.85 6.85
CA SER A 142 8.04 -3.37 7.44
C SER A 142 8.12 -4.89 7.65
N ALA A 143 7.26 -5.42 8.49
CA ALA A 143 7.07 -6.87 8.62
C ALA A 143 6.27 -7.49 7.46
N GLN A 144 5.99 -6.77 6.36
CA GLN A 144 5.17 -7.23 5.24
C GLN A 144 5.99 -7.59 4.01
N SER A 145 5.80 -8.80 3.47
CA SER A 145 6.35 -9.17 2.16
C SER A 145 5.49 -8.58 1.03
N ARG A 146 5.88 -7.39 0.55
CA ARG A 146 5.16 -6.65 -0.48
C ARG A 146 6.13 -6.03 -1.47
N TYR A 147 6.02 -6.37 -2.74
CA TYR A 147 6.80 -5.80 -3.84
C TYR A 147 5.94 -4.83 -4.64
N ARG A 148 6.47 -3.63 -4.96
CA ARG A 148 5.80 -2.61 -5.77
C ARG A 148 6.77 -1.96 -6.74
N LEU A 149 6.23 -1.50 -7.87
CA LEU A 149 6.93 -0.67 -8.84
C LEU A 149 6.56 0.79 -8.61
N TYR A 150 7.57 1.64 -8.63
CA TYR A 150 7.44 3.08 -8.45
C TYR A 150 8.08 3.80 -9.62
N TRP A 151 7.30 4.53 -10.39
CA TRP A 151 7.78 5.42 -11.45
C TRP A 151 7.82 6.84 -10.89
N THR A 152 9.00 7.46 -10.88
CA THR A 152 9.19 8.80 -10.35
C THR A 152 10.34 9.50 -11.03
N ASN A 153 10.28 10.83 -11.12
CA ASN A 153 11.38 11.70 -11.51
C ASN A 153 12.05 12.38 -10.31
N ILE A 154 11.72 11.97 -9.08
CA ILE A 154 12.49 12.35 -7.89
C ILE A 154 13.89 11.78 -8.05
N PRO A 155 14.96 12.62 -7.96
CA PRO A 155 16.31 12.18 -8.30
C PRO A 155 16.90 11.23 -7.26
N ASN A 156 17.78 10.32 -7.70
CA ASN A 156 18.70 9.54 -6.87
C ASN A 156 18.04 8.58 -5.86
N VAL A 157 16.76 8.24 -6.01
CA VAL A 157 16.07 7.31 -5.10
C VAL A 157 16.77 5.95 -5.10
N GLN A 158 17.23 5.53 -3.93
CA GLN A 158 17.90 4.24 -3.70
C GLN A 158 16.97 3.26 -3.00
N GLN A 159 17.40 2.01 -2.88
CA GLN A 159 16.69 1.02 -2.06
C GLN A 159 16.79 1.41 -0.58
N PRO A 160 15.70 1.24 0.20
CA PRO A 160 15.77 1.47 1.65
C PRO A 160 16.71 0.46 2.32
N GLU A 161 17.29 0.85 3.44
CA GLU A 161 18.00 -0.06 4.33
C GLU A 161 17.05 -1.11 4.90
N ASP A 162 17.59 -2.29 5.22
CA ASP A 162 16.81 -3.35 5.85
C ASP A 162 16.79 -3.16 7.37
N LEU A 163 15.61 -2.88 7.91
CA LEU A 163 15.40 -2.71 9.33
C LEU A 163 15.17 -4.03 10.07
N HIS A 164 15.16 -5.18 9.35
CA HIS A 164 14.99 -6.52 9.91
C HIS A 164 13.73 -6.68 10.79
N ILE A 165 12.63 -6.00 10.45
CA ILE A 165 11.36 -6.08 11.18
C ILE A 165 10.60 -7.34 10.76
N TYR A 166 10.31 -8.23 11.68
CA TYR A 166 9.55 -9.46 11.44
C TYR A 166 8.15 -9.36 12.05
N LEU A 167 7.28 -10.33 11.74
CA LEU A 167 5.90 -10.27 12.21
C LEU A 167 5.83 -10.32 13.75
N LYS A 168 6.71 -11.05 14.41
CA LYS A 168 6.82 -11.12 15.88
C LYS A 168 7.02 -9.74 16.53
N ASP A 169 7.66 -8.81 15.84
CA ASP A 169 7.99 -7.48 16.37
C ASP A 169 6.79 -6.53 16.39
N ILE A 170 5.68 -6.91 15.71
CA ILE A 170 4.52 -6.04 15.57
C ILE A 170 3.20 -6.66 16.04
N VAL A 171 3.20 -7.96 16.41
CA VAL A 171 1.98 -8.64 16.86
C VAL A 171 1.51 -8.17 18.23
N GLU A 172 0.20 -8.18 18.42
CA GLU A 172 -0.44 -7.94 19.71
C GLU A 172 -0.61 -9.29 20.43
N HIS A 173 0.17 -9.49 21.49
CA HIS A 173 -0.02 -10.62 22.36
C HIS A 173 -1.33 -10.44 23.15
N SER A 174 -2.10 -11.46 23.34
CA SER A 174 -3.39 -11.45 24.07
C SER A 174 -4.59 -10.80 23.38
N ALA A 175 -4.46 -10.24 22.17
CA ALA A 175 -5.54 -9.53 21.47
C ALA A 175 -6.55 -10.45 20.75
N THR A 176 -6.78 -11.65 21.23
CA THR A 176 -7.55 -12.67 20.49
C THR A 176 -8.99 -12.76 20.94
N LYS A 177 -9.91 -12.46 20.01
CA LYS A 177 -11.33 -12.83 20.18
C LYS A 177 -11.48 -14.33 19.90
N GLU A 178 -12.09 -15.09 20.79
CA GLU A 178 -12.23 -16.56 20.71
C GLU A 178 -12.83 -17.02 19.36
N LYS A 179 -13.77 -16.26 18.81
CA LYS A 179 -14.39 -16.52 17.49
C LYS A 179 -13.42 -16.45 16.28
N ASP A 180 -12.27 -15.85 16.45
CA ASP A 180 -11.27 -15.68 15.40
C ASP A 180 -10.21 -16.80 15.41
N LEU A 181 -10.24 -17.70 16.41
CA LEU A 181 -9.35 -18.83 16.54
C LEU A 181 -9.70 -19.96 15.57
N VAL A 182 -8.69 -20.65 15.10
CA VAL A 182 -8.81 -21.76 14.17
C VAL A 182 -7.79 -22.84 14.50
N ASP A 183 -8.19 -24.11 14.42
CA ASP A 183 -7.28 -25.24 14.61
C ASP A 183 -6.46 -25.53 13.34
N ILE A 184 -5.19 -25.84 13.52
CA ILE A 184 -4.34 -26.32 12.44
C ILE A 184 -4.70 -27.78 12.13
N THR A 185 -4.99 -28.08 10.86
CA THR A 185 -5.28 -29.45 10.42
C THR A 185 -4.04 -30.20 9.93
N LYS A 186 -3.05 -29.47 9.43
CA LYS A 186 -1.75 -30.03 9.00
C LYS A 186 -0.63 -29.11 9.42
N PHE A 187 0.31 -29.65 10.17
CA PHE A 187 1.53 -28.96 10.62
C PHE A 187 2.75 -29.48 9.84
N ASN A 188 3.77 -28.64 9.68
CA ASN A 188 5.09 -29.07 9.22
C ASN A 188 6.13 -28.75 10.31
N ASP A 189 7.13 -29.61 10.47
CA ASP A 189 8.14 -29.51 11.52
C ASP A 189 9.26 -28.51 11.20
N LYS A 190 9.08 -27.66 10.19
CA LYS A 190 10.09 -26.65 9.82
C LYS A 190 10.16 -25.55 10.87
N ILE A 191 11.35 -25.40 11.43
CA ILE A 191 11.69 -24.30 12.32
C ILE A 191 12.16 -23.13 11.46
N TYR A 192 11.64 -21.95 11.73
CA TYR A 192 12.03 -20.69 11.09
C TYR A 192 12.55 -19.74 12.16
N ASN A 193 13.59 -18.97 11.79
CA ASN A 193 14.12 -17.90 12.62
C ASN A 193 14.47 -16.73 11.71
N ASN A 194 13.90 -15.57 11.97
CA ASN A 194 14.14 -14.30 11.23
C ASN A 194 14.12 -14.48 9.70
N CYS A 195 13.00 -14.96 9.17
CA CYS A 195 12.87 -15.27 7.74
C CYS A 195 12.33 -14.09 6.95
N ASP A 196 13.08 -13.58 5.94
CA ASP A 196 12.69 -12.43 5.10
C ASP A 196 11.55 -12.72 4.11
N ARG A 197 10.86 -13.82 4.29
CA ARG A 197 9.67 -14.22 3.53
C ARG A 197 8.61 -14.81 4.44
N PRO A 198 7.35 -14.95 3.96
CA PRO A 198 6.32 -15.66 4.71
C PRO A 198 6.72 -17.11 4.99
N ALA A 199 6.89 -17.46 6.26
CA ALA A 199 7.35 -18.76 6.75
C ALA A 199 6.14 -19.68 6.97
N ARG A 200 5.75 -20.47 5.96
CA ARG A 200 4.60 -21.37 6.05
C ARG A 200 4.89 -22.57 6.95
N ILE A 201 4.08 -22.75 8.00
CA ILE A 201 4.19 -23.84 8.99
C ILE A 201 3.03 -24.81 8.96
N GLY A 202 1.95 -24.50 8.25
CA GLY A 202 0.82 -25.42 8.21
C GLY A 202 -0.33 -24.94 7.34
N THR A 203 -1.46 -25.61 7.48
CA THR A 203 -2.72 -25.25 6.82
C THR A 203 -3.90 -25.59 7.70
N ILE A 204 -5.03 -24.91 7.43
CA ILE A 204 -6.35 -25.31 7.87
C ILE A 204 -7.12 -25.87 6.66
N GLY A 205 -8.15 -26.69 6.90
CA GLY A 205 -9.01 -27.22 5.86
C GLY A 205 -8.27 -27.92 4.72
N LYS A 206 -8.59 -27.57 3.48
CA LYS A 206 -8.00 -28.15 2.27
C LYS A 206 -6.66 -27.54 1.85
N GLY A 207 -6.21 -26.48 2.51
CA GLY A 207 -4.90 -25.85 2.28
C GLY A 207 -4.85 -24.89 1.10
N GLY A 208 -5.98 -24.30 0.70
CA GLY A 208 -6.04 -23.22 -0.27
C GLY A 208 -5.24 -21.98 0.17
N GLN A 209 -5.08 -20.98 -0.70
CA GLN A 209 -4.25 -19.80 -0.41
C GLN A 209 -4.67 -19.07 0.90
N GLY A 210 -5.97 -18.96 1.15
CA GLY A 210 -6.53 -18.36 2.37
C GLY A 210 -6.56 -19.29 3.58
N GLU A 211 -6.01 -20.51 3.48
CA GLU A 211 -5.99 -21.52 4.53
C GLU A 211 -4.56 -21.85 4.99
N ARG A 212 -3.57 -21.14 4.47
CA ARG A 212 -2.17 -21.33 4.83
C ARG A 212 -1.86 -20.62 6.14
N VAL A 213 -1.17 -21.34 7.04
CA VAL A 213 -0.74 -20.83 8.34
C VAL A 213 0.76 -20.54 8.29
N TYR A 214 1.14 -19.39 8.82
CA TYR A 214 2.52 -18.92 8.82
C TYR A 214 3.03 -18.68 10.25
N SER A 215 4.35 -18.80 10.41
CA SER A 215 5.05 -18.42 11.64
C SER A 215 5.20 -16.89 11.71
N ILE A 216 5.23 -16.36 12.93
CA ILE A 216 5.59 -14.97 13.21
C ILE A 216 7.08 -14.68 13.08
N GLU A 217 7.93 -15.71 12.98
CA GLU A 217 9.38 -15.58 12.73
C GLU A 217 9.72 -15.15 11.30
N GLY A 218 8.73 -14.94 10.46
CA GLY A 218 8.91 -14.45 9.09
C GLY A 218 8.18 -13.15 8.84
N LYS A 219 8.28 -12.68 7.59
CA LYS A 219 7.44 -11.57 7.10
C LYS A 219 6.00 -12.05 6.91
N SER A 220 5.04 -11.16 7.03
CA SER A 220 3.64 -11.45 6.67
C SER A 220 3.47 -11.61 5.16
N VAL A 221 2.38 -12.24 4.75
CA VAL A 221 1.94 -12.17 3.34
C VAL A 221 1.47 -10.76 3.00
N THR A 222 1.52 -10.42 1.72
CA THR A 222 0.99 -9.14 1.22
C THR A 222 -0.48 -8.95 1.60
N LEU A 223 -0.82 -7.86 2.28
CA LEU A 223 -2.20 -7.47 2.54
C LEU A 223 -2.96 -7.19 1.24
N LYS A 224 -4.23 -7.60 1.20
CA LYS A 224 -5.11 -7.44 0.04
C LYS A 224 -6.47 -6.89 0.49
N ALA A 225 -7.06 -6.04 -0.33
CA ALA A 225 -8.40 -5.52 -0.07
C ALA A 225 -9.49 -6.58 -0.22
N ASN A 226 -9.33 -7.49 -1.19
CA ASN A 226 -10.30 -8.51 -1.57
C ASN A 226 -9.72 -9.91 -1.43
N GLY A 227 -10.59 -10.87 -1.18
CA GLY A 227 -10.24 -12.29 -1.08
C GLY A 227 -11.31 -13.07 -0.31
N GLY A 228 -11.57 -14.31 -0.71
CA GLY A 228 -12.45 -15.24 -0.01
C GLY A 228 -11.68 -16.15 0.95
N GLY A 229 -12.36 -16.67 1.99
CA GLY A 229 -11.77 -17.54 3.00
C GLY A 229 -11.15 -16.82 4.19
N ARG A 230 -10.86 -17.60 5.25
CA ARG A 230 -10.49 -17.04 6.56
C ARG A 230 -9.24 -16.18 6.55
N GLY A 231 -8.17 -16.58 5.86
CA GLY A 231 -6.89 -15.85 5.77
C GLY A 231 -6.66 -15.12 4.45
N ALA A 232 -7.67 -14.95 3.58
CA ALA A 232 -7.46 -14.51 2.21
C ALA A 232 -6.94 -13.07 2.04
N LYS A 233 -7.27 -12.17 2.98
CA LYS A 233 -6.87 -10.75 2.92
C LYS A 233 -5.52 -10.49 3.59
N ALA A 234 -5.19 -11.23 4.65
CA ALA A 234 -4.08 -10.90 5.53
C ALA A 234 -3.22 -12.11 5.96
N GLY A 235 -3.57 -13.34 5.55
CA GLY A 235 -2.94 -14.56 6.05
C GLY A 235 -3.53 -15.06 7.36
N LEU A 236 -3.05 -16.24 7.79
CA LEU A 236 -3.28 -16.81 9.12
C LEU A 236 -1.91 -17.06 9.77
N TYR A 237 -1.82 -16.78 11.05
CA TYR A 237 -0.55 -16.87 11.79
C TYR A 237 -0.73 -17.62 13.09
N LEU A 238 0.29 -18.41 13.47
CA LEU A 238 0.38 -19.02 14.78
C LEU A 238 0.98 -17.99 15.75
N ILE A 239 0.17 -17.49 16.68
CA ILE A 239 0.54 -16.48 17.66
C ILE A 239 0.09 -17.00 19.02
N ASP A 240 1.02 -17.09 19.98
CA ASP A 240 0.77 -17.60 21.36
C ASP A 240 0.04 -18.96 21.38
N GLY A 241 0.46 -19.88 20.49
CA GLY A 241 -0.12 -21.22 20.38
C GLY A 241 -1.50 -21.27 19.69
N LYS A 242 -2.00 -20.17 19.18
CA LYS A 242 -3.33 -20.07 18.54
C LYS A 242 -3.23 -19.55 17.11
N VAL A 243 -4.01 -20.12 16.19
CA VAL A 243 -4.07 -19.65 14.80
C VAL A 243 -5.15 -18.60 14.65
N ARG A 244 -4.73 -17.43 14.17
CA ARG A 244 -5.65 -16.30 13.92
C ARG A 244 -5.22 -15.43 12.75
N LYS A 245 -6.12 -14.54 12.31
CA LYS A 245 -5.79 -13.42 11.44
C LYS A 245 -5.05 -12.33 12.21
N PRO A 246 -4.32 -11.46 11.52
CA PRO A 246 -3.87 -10.20 12.10
C PRO A 246 -5.06 -9.35 12.55
N THR A 247 -4.90 -8.67 13.67
CA THR A 247 -5.84 -7.62 14.10
C THR A 247 -5.81 -6.44 13.12
N PRO A 248 -6.78 -5.52 13.14
CA PRO A 248 -6.68 -4.29 12.35
C PRO A 248 -5.44 -3.46 12.70
N ILE A 249 -5.05 -3.39 13.97
CA ILE A 249 -3.85 -2.68 14.43
C ILE A 249 -2.59 -3.33 13.84
N GLU A 250 -2.48 -4.64 13.89
CA GLU A 250 -1.36 -5.36 13.24
C GLU A 250 -1.34 -5.11 11.73
N CYS A 251 -2.50 -5.02 11.07
CA CYS A 251 -2.56 -4.66 9.64
C CYS A 251 -2.09 -3.21 9.39
N GLU A 252 -2.41 -2.27 10.28
CA GLU A 252 -1.90 -0.91 10.23
C GLU A 252 -0.37 -0.89 10.37
N ARG A 253 0.17 -1.58 11.36
CA ARG A 253 1.64 -1.71 11.56
C ARG A 253 2.32 -2.35 10.35
N LEU A 254 1.69 -3.32 9.67
CA LEU A 254 2.20 -3.92 8.42
C LEU A 254 2.31 -2.92 7.26
N GLN A 255 1.47 -1.88 7.24
CA GLN A 255 1.57 -0.77 6.30
C GLN A 255 2.31 0.43 6.88
N THR A 256 2.94 0.23 8.05
CA THR A 256 3.63 1.31 8.80
C THR A 256 2.74 2.52 9.09
N LEU A 257 1.44 2.29 9.27
CA LEU A 257 0.47 3.27 9.76
C LEU A 257 0.55 3.38 11.29
N PRO A 258 0.17 4.52 11.89
CA PRO A 258 -0.06 4.61 13.33
C PRO A 258 -1.15 3.66 13.79
N ASP A 259 -1.05 3.15 15.01
CA ASP A 259 -2.09 2.35 15.64
C ASP A 259 -3.41 3.14 15.66
N ASN A 260 -4.51 2.48 15.30
CA ASN A 260 -5.85 3.05 15.24
C ASN A 260 -6.07 4.13 14.16
N TYR A 261 -5.18 4.28 13.19
CA TYR A 261 -5.35 5.19 12.06
C TYR A 261 -6.68 4.99 11.31
N THR A 262 -7.18 3.76 11.28
CA THR A 262 -8.45 3.41 10.62
C THR A 262 -9.59 3.11 11.61
N ALA A 263 -9.48 3.51 12.89
CA ALA A 263 -10.42 3.15 13.96
C ALA A 263 -11.87 3.62 13.74
N CYS A 264 -12.09 4.60 12.86
CA CYS A 264 -13.42 5.08 12.49
C CYS A 264 -14.26 4.07 11.68
N LEU A 265 -13.67 2.91 11.31
CA LEU A 265 -14.29 1.86 10.50
C LEU A 265 -14.45 0.55 11.30
N SER A 266 -15.30 -0.36 10.79
CA SER A 266 -15.37 -1.74 11.29
C SER A 266 -14.11 -2.54 10.91
N ASP A 267 -13.81 -3.61 11.66
CA ASP A 267 -12.62 -4.46 11.44
C ASP A 267 -12.46 -4.95 9.99
N ASN A 268 -13.55 -5.28 9.32
CA ASN A 268 -13.53 -5.75 7.93
C ASN A 268 -13.22 -4.63 6.94
N GLU A 269 -13.80 -3.45 7.17
CA GLU A 269 -13.56 -2.25 6.36
C GLU A 269 -12.13 -1.73 6.57
N ARG A 270 -11.63 -1.72 7.82
CA ARG A 270 -10.24 -1.41 8.14
C ARG A 270 -9.29 -2.24 7.30
N ARG A 271 -9.42 -3.59 7.35
CA ARG A 271 -8.56 -4.48 6.55
C ARG A 271 -8.66 -4.25 5.04
N LYS A 272 -9.84 -3.86 4.53
CA LYS A 272 -10.05 -3.56 3.11
C LYS A 272 -9.28 -2.32 2.69
N VAL A 273 -9.44 -1.20 3.40
CA VAL A 273 -8.80 0.06 3.04
C VAL A 273 -7.28 0.02 3.27
N ILE A 274 -6.81 -0.65 4.34
CA ILE A 274 -5.39 -0.87 4.61
C ILE A 274 -4.75 -1.73 3.49
N GLY A 275 -5.45 -2.77 3.01
CA GLY A 275 -4.95 -3.64 1.92
C GLY A 275 -4.75 -2.90 0.59
N ASN A 276 -5.54 -1.84 0.32
CA ASN A 276 -5.37 -0.95 -0.82
C ASN A 276 -4.29 0.12 -0.59
N GLY A 277 -4.02 0.47 0.66
CA GLY A 277 -3.07 1.53 1.01
C GLY A 277 -1.61 1.19 0.65
N TRP A 278 -0.77 2.21 0.70
CA TRP A 278 0.68 2.09 0.57
C TRP A 278 1.33 1.70 1.90
N THR A 279 2.53 1.12 1.83
CA THR A 279 3.43 1.04 2.98
C THR A 279 4.06 2.42 3.16
N VAL A 280 3.65 3.14 4.20
CA VAL A 280 3.95 4.58 4.37
C VAL A 280 5.45 4.84 4.39
N ASP A 281 6.23 4.02 5.10
CA ASP A 281 7.67 4.23 5.21
C ASP A 281 8.44 4.00 3.91
N VAL A 282 7.90 3.22 2.97
CA VAL A 282 8.45 3.15 1.60
C VAL A 282 8.26 4.49 0.89
N ILE A 283 7.07 5.08 1.02
CA ILE A 283 6.79 6.37 0.37
C ILE A 283 7.59 7.50 1.04
N ALA A 284 7.66 7.49 2.38
CA ALA A 284 8.49 8.43 3.14
C ALA A 284 9.97 8.32 2.75
N HIS A 285 10.47 7.10 2.56
CA HIS A 285 11.83 6.89 2.04
C HIS A 285 12.01 7.51 0.65
N ILE A 286 11.07 7.33 -0.29
CA ILE A 286 11.15 7.97 -1.61
C ILE A 286 11.11 9.50 -1.46
N PHE A 287 10.25 10.03 -0.61
CA PHE A 287 10.13 11.47 -0.38
C PHE A 287 11.33 12.08 0.35
N SER A 288 12.12 11.31 1.09
CA SER A 288 13.35 11.80 1.70
C SER A 288 14.39 12.28 0.66
N TYR A 289 14.23 11.90 -0.61
CA TYR A 289 15.04 12.35 -1.74
C TYR A 289 14.56 13.64 -2.40
N PHE A 290 13.44 14.24 -1.94
CA PHE A 290 13.12 15.60 -2.36
C PHE A 290 14.22 16.58 -1.95
N PRO A 291 14.49 17.63 -2.76
CA PRO A 291 15.45 18.68 -2.41
C PRO A 291 15.13 19.34 -1.05
N ASP A 292 16.19 19.81 -0.40
CA ASP A 292 16.09 20.38 0.97
C ASP A 292 15.17 21.62 1.04
N GLU A 293 14.95 22.31 -0.09
CA GLU A 293 13.99 23.43 -0.18
C GLU A 293 12.56 23.06 0.23
N TYR A 294 12.19 21.78 0.18
CA TYR A 294 10.88 21.28 0.59
C TYR A 294 10.85 20.73 2.02
N LYS A 295 12.01 20.57 2.64
CA LYS A 295 12.12 20.02 3.99
C LYS A 295 12.12 21.13 5.03
N ASN A 296 11.48 20.89 6.16
CA ASN A 296 11.61 21.77 7.33
C ASN A 296 13.09 21.81 7.73
N MET A 297 13.74 22.97 7.64
CA MET A 297 15.01 23.18 8.32
C MET A 297 14.72 23.06 9.82
N ARG A 298 15.21 21.99 10.43
CA ARG A 298 15.20 21.83 11.89
C ARG A 298 16.30 22.67 12.51
#